data_49a252cb56398ad332f5b51b97b9a00f
#
_entry.id   49a252cb56398ad332f5b51b97b9a00f
#
_cell.length_a   1.000
_cell.length_b   1.000
_cell.length_c   1.000
_cell.angle_alpha   90.00
_cell.angle_beta   90.00
_cell.angle_gamma   90.00
#
_symmetry.space_group_name_H-M   'P 1'
#
loop_
_entity.id
_entity.type
_entity.pdbx_description
1 polymer ?
#
loop_
_entity_poly.entity_id
_entity_poly.type
_entity_poly.pdbx_seq_one_letter_code
_entity_poly.pdbx_strand_id
1 'polypeptide(L)'
;MNIPRQYRFGIFFFASLLWSFLAAGQACTNLGQTPSTAFPVCATTVFRQTTVPLCATNDIFVPGCSSQPGGAAYQNKNPFFYKFTCYTAGSLGFLVKPLAANEDYDWQLWDITGRNPNSVFSDPTLVVAGNWAGTYGNTGASASGVSGIQCASDPRDNRNAFAQMPNLIVGHEYLLMISHFTDGQSGYDLSFGGGTASITDPKIPAQASVSTSCDGTTITVKLNKKVKCSTLTATGSEFSLSPAFTTITAAAPDSCAFGFDFDEITLTLAAPLISGNYDLVINNGSDGNTLKDNCDNSIPAGDKISFVYTIPQPIFADSVGKPACTTDSVLVYYPKKIRCSTITGSGSDFTITGPTPVTVVSASGNCVNDFTDYIVVKFASPIYTKGTYTLSVQPGADGTPVFDI
;
A
#
# COMPACT_ATOMS: atom_id res chain seq x y z
N MET A 1 46.52 -49.66 36.84
CA MET A 1 45.82 -50.17 35.65
C MET A 1 45.67 -48.99 34.67
N ASN A 2 46.60 -48.91 33.67
CA ASN A 2 46.69 -47.79 32.74
C ASN A 2 45.68 -48.00 31.59
N ILE A 3 44.80 -47.04 31.40
CA ILE A 3 43.90 -46.96 30.23
C ILE A 3 44.51 -45.96 29.25
N PRO A 4 44.72 -46.34 27.96
CA PRO A 4 45.49 -45.48 27.03
C PRO A 4 44.63 -44.32 26.49
N ARG A 5 45.33 -43.20 26.35
CA ARG A 5 44.89 -41.84 26.05
C ARG A 5 44.62 -41.60 24.53
N GLN A 6 44.06 -42.57 23.81
CA GLN A 6 43.97 -42.44 22.32
C GLN A 6 42.56 -42.34 21.73
N TYR A 7 41.50 -42.15 22.51
CA TYR A 7 40.15 -42.05 21.96
C TYR A 7 39.45 -40.67 22.12
N ARG A 8 40.18 -39.60 22.40
CA ARG A 8 39.56 -38.28 22.57
C ARG A 8 39.73 -37.31 21.38
N PHE A 9 40.42 -37.69 20.30
CA PHE A 9 40.65 -36.82 19.14
C PHE A 9 39.71 -37.09 17.95
N GLY A 10 38.96 -38.17 17.96
CA GLY A 10 38.10 -38.57 16.81
C GLY A 10 36.72 -37.96 16.81
N ILE A 11 36.20 -37.46 17.93
CA ILE A 11 34.78 -37.01 18.03
C ILE A 11 34.64 -35.52 17.75
N PHE A 12 35.70 -34.71 17.84
CA PHE A 12 35.65 -33.28 17.55
C PHE A 12 35.77 -32.93 16.05
N PHE A 13 36.24 -33.85 15.23
CA PHE A 13 36.40 -33.61 13.78
C PHE A 13 35.13 -33.94 12.96
N PHE A 14 34.19 -34.70 13.52
CA PHE A 14 32.92 -35.03 12.84
C PHE A 14 31.78 -34.05 13.15
N ALA A 15 31.90 -33.26 14.22
CA ALA A 15 30.90 -32.26 14.57
C ALA A 15 31.08 -30.93 13.82
N SER A 16 32.27 -30.68 13.24
CA SER A 16 32.54 -29.46 12.44
C SER A 16 32.19 -29.60 10.96
N LEU A 17 31.88 -30.80 10.46
CA LEU A 17 31.53 -31.05 9.05
C LEU A 17 30.02 -31.05 8.77
N LEU A 18 29.18 -30.89 9.79
CA LEU A 18 27.71 -30.87 9.62
C LEU A 18 27.09 -29.46 9.70
N TRP A 19 27.92 -28.40 9.77
CA TRP A 19 27.42 -27.03 9.87
C TRP A 19 27.63 -26.15 8.62
N SER A 20 27.90 -26.77 7.49
CA SER A 20 28.16 -26.05 6.26
C SER A 20 27.22 -26.42 5.12
N PHE A 21 25.91 -26.43 5.33
CA PHE A 21 24.95 -26.45 4.21
C PHE A 21 23.57 -26.00 4.66
N LEU A 22 23.38 -24.72 4.90
CA LEU A 22 22.13 -24.02 4.68
C LEU A 22 22.45 -22.51 4.51
N ALA A 23 23.22 -22.17 3.49
CA ALA A 23 23.10 -20.88 2.88
C ALA A 23 21.87 -20.94 1.96
N ALA A 24 20.67 -21.09 2.52
CA ALA A 24 19.47 -20.72 1.83
C ALA A 24 19.59 -19.21 1.59
N GLY A 25 19.60 -18.78 0.33
CA GLY A 25 19.60 -17.37 -0.01
C GLY A 25 18.50 -16.67 0.80
N GLN A 26 18.82 -15.54 1.43
CA GLN A 26 17.86 -14.77 2.20
C GLN A 26 16.68 -14.41 1.28
N ALA A 27 15.44 -14.64 1.73
CA ALA A 27 14.26 -14.25 0.98
C ALA A 27 14.24 -12.71 0.78
N CYS A 28 13.84 -12.27 -0.42
CA CYS A 28 13.66 -10.85 -0.72
C CYS A 28 12.37 -10.34 -0.05
N THR A 29 12.47 -9.73 1.11
CA THR A 29 11.33 -9.34 1.94
C THR A 29 11.23 -7.84 2.20
N ASN A 30 12.28 -7.07 1.92
CA ASN A 30 12.26 -5.63 2.13
C ASN A 30 11.49 -4.90 1.01
N LEU A 31 11.01 -3.70 1.32
CA LEU A 31 10.39 -2.83 0.32
C LEU A 31 11.36 -2.58 -0.85
N GLY A 32 10.84 -2.64 -2.06
CA GLY A 32 11.61 -2.53 -3.30
C GLY A 32 12.24 -3.84 -3.77
N GLN A 33 12.35 -4.88 -2.95
CA GLN A 33 12.94 -6.16 -3.36
C GLN A 33 11.96 -7.09 -4.08
N THR A 34 10.68 -6.75 -4.12
CA THR A 34 9.65 -7.51 -4.85
C THR A 34 8.91 -6.61 -5.84
N PRO A 35 8.37 -7.15 -6.94
CA PRO A 35 7.59 -6.38 -7.89
C PRO A 35 6.42 -5.61 -7.27
N SER A 36 5.72 -6.21 -6.32
CA SER A 36 4.56 -5.60 -5.64
C SER A 36 4.93 -4.45 -4.71
N THR A 37 6.17 -4.39 -4.24
CA THR A 37 6.68 -3.32 -3.37
C THR A 37 7.64 -2.38 -4.10
N ALA A 38 7.59 -2.34 -5.44
CA ALA A 38 8.48 -1.54 -6.27
C ALA A 38 8.45 -0.04 -5.89
N PHE A 39 9.63 0.58 -5.90
CA PHE A 39 9.79 1.99 -5.60
C PHE A 39 9.26 2.86 -6.75
N PRO A 40 8.37 3.82 -6.50
CA PRO A 40 7.87 4.72 -7.54
C PRO A 40 8.92 5.76 -7.90
N VAL A 41 9.27 5.85 -9.20
CA VAL A 41 10.28 6.77 -9.71
C VAL A 41 9.69 7.83 -10.63
N CYS A 42 10.41 8.95 -10.71
CA CYS A 42 10.16 10.05 -11.62
C CYS A 42 11.47 10.46 -12.30
N ALA A 43 11.41 11.02 -13.51
CA ALA A 43 12.60 11.35 -14.30
C ALA A 43 13.43 12.52 -13.75
N THR A 44 12.91 13.27 -12.78
CA THR A 44 13.53 14.52 -12.32
C THR A 44 14.59 14.34 -11.22
N THR A 45 14.70 13.12 -10.64
CA THR A 45 15.59 12.87 -9.49
C THR A 45 16.55 11.73 -9.77
N VAL A 46 17.71 11.75 -9.13
CA VAL A 46 18.66 10.63 -9.09
C VAL A 46 18.33 9.79 -7.85
N PHE A 47 18.11 8.50 -8.07
CA PHE A 47 17.83 7.55 -7.01
C PHE A 47 19.11 6.86 -6.59
N ARG A 48 19.51 7.04 -5.32
CA ARG A 48 20.69 6.41 -4.77
C ARG A 48 20.32 5.25 -3.86
N GLN A 49 20.79 4.06 -4.23
CA GLN A 49 20.89 2.91 -3.35
C GLN A 49 22.31 2.89 -2.77
N THR A 50 22.45 3.08 -1.46
CA THR A 50 23.77 3.10 -0.81
C THR A 50 24.33 1.70 -0.59
N THR A 51 23.45 0.72 -0.41
CA THR A 51 23.76 -0.70 -0.24
C THR A 51 22.69 -1.54 -0.90
N VAL A 52 23.05 -2.71 -1.39
CA VAL A 52 22.12 -3.67 -1.98
C VAL A 52 22.03 -4.89 -1.06
N PRO A 53 20.88 -5.14 -0.41
CA PRO A 53 20.70 -6.31 0.44
C PRO A 53 20.78 -7.60 -0.37
N LEU A 54 21.51 -8.60 0.13
CA LEU A 54 21.67 -9.90 -0.54
C LEU A 54 20.38 -10.72 -0.41
N CYS A 55 19.78 -11.06 -1.53
CA CYS A 55 18.68 -12.02 -1.62
C CYS A 55 18.52 -12.54 -3.04
N ALA A 56 17.92 -13.71 -3.21
CA ALA A 56 17.48 -14.25 -4.49
C ALA A 56 16.29 -15.19 -4.26
N THR A 57 15.21 -15.03 -5.01
CA THR A 57 13.98 -15.79 -4.75
C THR A 57 13.38 -16.45 -6.00
N ASN A 58 13.50 -15.84 -7.17
CA ASN A 58 12.77 -16.29 -8.35
C ASN A 58 13.68 -16.35 -9.58
N ASP A 59 13.37 -17.28 -10.46
CA ASP A 59 13.96 -17.31 -11.79
C ASP A 59 13.36 -16.19 -12.66
N ILE A 60 14.19 -15.64 -13.54
CA ILE A 60 13.82 -14.57 -14.48
C ILE A 60 13.88 -15.14 -15.89
N PHE A 61 12.81 -14.97 -16.66
CA PHE A 61 12.85 -15.26 -18.09
C PHE A 61 13.53 -14.12 -18.85
N VAL A 62 14.61 -14.45 -19.57
CA VAL A 62 15.37 -13.49 -20.40
C VAL A 62 15.22 -13.90 -21.86
N PRO A 63 14.45 -13.15 -22.67
CA PRO A 63 14.19 -13.51 -24.09
C PRO A 63 15.47 -13.67 -24.89
N GLY A 64 15.58 -14.79 -25.65
CA GLY A 64 16.71 -15.09 -26.48
C GLY A 64 17.94 -15.65 -25.74
N CYS A 65 17.87 -15.79 -24.42
CA CYS A 65 18.96 -16.30 -23.60
C CYS A 65 18.54 -17.61 -22.90
N SER A 66 19.33 -18.69 -23.12
CA SER A 66 18.99 -20.02 -22.58
C SER A 66 19.40 -20.18 -21.09
N SER A 67 20.60 -19.68 -20.75
CA SER A 67 21.15 -19.79 -19.39
C SER A 67 22.30 -18.81 -19.20
N GLN A 68 22.71 -18.61 -17.94
CA GLN A 68 23.95 -17.92 -17.60
C GLN A 68 25.20 -18.79 -17.89
N PRO A 69 26.42 -18.22 -17.93
CA PRO A 69 27.64 -18.99 -17.95
C PRO A 69 27.66 -20.08 -16.88
N GLY A 70 28.00 -21.32 -17.25
CA GLY A 70 27.94 -22.46 -16.34
C GLY A 70 26.60 -23.17 -16.27
N GLY A 71 25.57 -22.74 -17.04
CA GLY A 71 24.28 -23.44 -17.15
C GLY A 71 23.25 -23.05 -16.07
N ALA A 72 23.53 -22.04 -15.26
CA ALA A 72 22.59 -21.56 -14.22
C ALA A 72 21.40 -20.82 -14.86
N ALA A 73 20.21 -20.88 -14.19
CA ALA A 73 19.09 -20.04 -14.54
C ALA A 73 19.37 -18.56 -14.22
N TYR A 74 18.73 -17.65 -14.97
CA TYR A 74 18.71 -16.25 -14.59
C TYR A 74 17.83 -16.08 -13.35
N GLN A 75 18.28 -15.28 -12.40
CA GLN A 75 17.57 -15.07 -11.14
C GLN A 75 17.50 -13.58 -10.81
N ASN A 76 16.49 -13.18 -10.04
CA ASN A 76 16.41 -11.86 -9.43
C ASN A 76 17.42 -11.76 -8.26
N LYS A 77 18.70 -11.84 -8.56
CA LYS A 77 19.77 -11.75 -7.56
C LYS A 77 19.90 -10.32 -7.05
N ASN A 78 19.83 -10.14 -5.72
CA ASN A 78 19.97 -8.85 -5.06
C ASN A 78 19.16 -7.73 -5.75
N PRO A 79 17.84 -7.94 -5.98
CA PRO A 79 17.06 -7.06 -6.84
C PRO A 79 16.62 -5.81 -6.11
N PHE A 80 16.41 -4.74 -6.88
CA PHE A 80 15.58 -3.63 -6.48
C PHE A 80 14.67 -3.24 -7.66
N PHE A 81 13.38 -3.14 -7.40
CA PHE A 81 12.36 -2.87 -8.41
C PHE A 81 11.92 -1.41 -8.34
N TYR A 82 11.78 -0.80 -9.51
CA TYR A 82 11.27 0.55 -9.73
C TYR A 82 10.02 0.49 -10.58
N LYS A 83 9.00 1.27 -10.26
CA LYS A 83 7.76 1.38 -11.04
C LYS A 83 7.56 2.83 -11.51
N PHE A 84 7.00 2.98 -12.71
CA PHE A 84 6.64 4.27 -13.27
C PHE A 84 5.57 4.14 -14.34
N THR A 85 4.85 5.25 -14.59
CA THR A 85 3.91 5.39 -15.70
C THR A 85 4.53 6.24 -16.79
N CYS A 86 4.29 5.89 -18.05
CA CYS A 86 4.69 6.72 -19.18
C CYS A 86 3.63 7.82 -19.43
N TYR A 87 4.00 9.07 -19.27
CA TYR A 87 3.12 10.23 -19.51
C TYR A 87 3.27 10.86 -20.89
N THR A 88 4.43 10.63 -21.55
CA THR A 88 4.65 10.98 -22.95
C THR A 88 5.35 9.83 -23.64
N ALA A 89 4.77 9.31 -24.71
CA ALA A 89 5.35 8.22 -25.50
C ALA A 89 6.69 8.63 -26.11
N GLY A 90 7.58 7.66 -26.26
CA GLY A 90 8.90 7.89 -26.83
C GLY A 90 9.93 6.89 -26.33
N SER A 91 11.21 7.15 -26.59
CA SER A 91 12.31 6.31 -26.16
C SER A 91 12.70 6.60 -24.70
N LEU A 92 12.92 5.54 -23.89
CA LEU A 92 13.38 5.66 -22.50
C LEU A 92 14.89 5.48 -22.42
N GLY A 93 15.62 6.51 -22.03
CA GLY A 93 17.02 6.44 -21.65
C GLY A 93 17.20 6.46 -20.14
N PHE A 94 18.12 5.67 -19.63
CA PHE A 94 18.51 5.69 -18.23
C PHE A 94 19.93 5.15 -18.01
N LEU A 95 20.53 5.54 -16.89
CA LEU A 95 21.86 5.15 -16.46
C LEU A 95 21.81 4.56 -15.06
N VAL A 96 22.37 3.37 -14.92
CA VAL A 96 22.76 2.76 -13.64
C VAL A 96 24.25 2.97 -13.49
N LYS A 97 24.68 3.75 -12.49
CA LYS A 97 26.06 4.04 -12.20
C LYS A 97 26.45 3.41 -10.86
N PRO A 98 27.21 2.33 -10.85
CA PRO A 98 27.69 1.71 -9.63
C PRO A 98 28.52 2.69 -8.79
N LEU A 99 28.44 2.57 -7.46
CA LEU A 99 29.30 3.33 -6.54
C LEU A 99 30.73 2.79 -6.53
N ALA A 100 30.92 1.52 -6.85
CA ALA A 100 32.22 0.88 -7.07
C ALA A 100 32.32 0.41 -8.54
N ALA A 101 33.42 0.77 -9.22
CA ALA A 101 33.55 0.55 -10.67
C ALA A 101 33.72 -0.93 -11.09
N ASN A 102 33.98 -1.81 -10.14
CA ASN A 102 34.14 -3.27 -10.38
C ASN A 102 32.87 -4.08 -10.07
N GLU A 103 31.71 -3.42 -9.96
CA GLU A 103 30.44 -4.08 -9.74
C GLU A 103 29.71 -4.32 -11.06
N ASP A 104 28.99 -5.43 -11.11
CA ASP A 104 28.18 -5.88 -12.22
C ASP A 104 26.70 -5.74 -11.90
N TYR A 105 26.00 -4.93 -12.67
CA TYR A 105 24.58 -4.69 -12.56
C TYR A 105 23.87 -5.09 -13.83
N ASP A 106 22.91 -5.99 -13.68
CA ASP A 106 21.95 -6.37 -14.71
C ASP A 106 20.63 -5.63 -14.53
N TRP A 107 19.85 -5.55 -15.59
CA TRP A 107 18.53 -4.96 -15.52
C TRP A 107 17.57 -5.55 -16.53
N GLN A 108 16.28 -5.51 -16.18
CA GLN A 108 15.19 -5.87 -17.08
C GLN A 108 13.99 -4.98 -16.88
N LEU A 109 13.31 -4.63 -17.98
CA LEU A 109 12.12 -3.78 -18.03
C LEU A 109 10.93 -4.59 -18.52
N TRP A 110 9.80 -4.47 -17.84
CA TRP A 110 8.53 -5.10 -18.22
C TRP A 110 7.44 -4.02 -18.34
N ASP A 111 6.49 -4.25 -19.26
CA ASP A 111 5.21 -3.56 -19.32
C ASP A 111 4.22 -4.36 -18.48
N ILE A 112 3.78 -3.79 -17.36
CA ILE A 112 2.87 -4.43 -16.41
C ILE A 112 1.46 -3.85 -16.44
N THR A 113 1.11 -3.12 -17.50
CA THR A 113 -0.19 -2.44 -17.64
C THR A 113 -1.36 -3.41 -17.46
N GLY A 114 -2.20 -3.13 -16.46
CA GLY A 114 -3.36 -3.98 -16.14
C GLY A 114 -3.02 -5.39 -15.62
N ARG A 115 -1.79 -5.63 -15.20
CA ARG A 115 -1.30 -6.91 -14.66
C ARG A 115 -0.92 -6.80 -13.20
N ASN A 116 -0.96 -7.94 -12.50
CA ASN A 116 -0.32 -8.04 -11.20
C ASN A 116 1.21 -7.90 -11.39
N PRO A 117 1.91 -7.02 -10.66
CA PRO A 117 3.36 -6.86 -10.82
C PRO A 117 4.16 -8.17 -10.71
N ASN A 118 3.72 -9.12 -9.88
CA ASN A 118 4.39 -10.41 -9.73
C ASN A 118 4.27 -11.33 -10.97
N SER A 119 3.42 -10.98 -11.96
CA SER A 119 3.33 -11.71 -13.22
C SER A 119 4.63 -11.68 -14.04
N VAL A 120 5.56 -10.78 -13.72
CA VAL A 120 6.90 -10.71 -14.37
C VAL A 120 7.71 -12.00 -14.19
N PHE A 121 7.41 -12.82 -13.19
CA PHE A 121 8.06 -14.11 -12.98
C PHE A 121 7.43 -15.27 -13.77
N SER A 122 6.26 -15.08 -14.36
CA SER A 122 5.50 -16.15 -15.03
C SER A 122 5.05 -15.82 -16.45
N ASP A 123 5.02 -14.54 -16.82
CA ASP A 123 4.58 -14.08 -18.15
C ASP A 123 5.74 -13.45 -18.94
N PRO A 124 6.38 -14.20 -19.84
CA PRO A 124 7.50 -13.70 -20.64
C PRO A 124 7.11 -12.63 -21.65
N THR A 125 5.83 -12.50 -21.98
CA THR A 125 5.34 -11.51 -22.96
C THR A 125 5.40 -10.08 -22.44
N LEU A 126 5.55 -9.88 -21.13
CA LEU A 126 5.67 -8.57 -20.52
C LEU A 126 7.05 -7.92 -20.74
N VAL A 127 8.07 -8.68 -21.14
CA VAL A 127 9.44 -8.18 -21.28
C VAL A 127 9.55 -7.19 -22.44
N VAL A 128 10.05 -6.00 -22.13
CA VAL A 128 10.24 -4.89 -23.10
C VAL A 128 11.70 -4.75 -23.50
N ALA A 129 12.62 -4.78 -22.54
CA ALA A 129 14.07 -4.63 -22.77
C ALA A 129 14.85 -5.20 -21.58
N GLY A 130 16.16 -5.41 -21.78
CA GLY A 130 17.05 -5.84 -20.72
C GLY A 130 18.51 -5.86 -21.14
N ASN A 131 19.40 -5.94 -20.17
CA ASN A 131 20.82 -6.19 -20.36
C ASN A 131 21.35 -7.02 -19.19
N TRP A 132 21.94 -8.16 -19.50
CA TRP A 132 22.52 -9.13 -18.57
C TRP A 132 24.00 -9.37 -18.85
N ALA A 133 24.67 -8.42 -19.53
CA ALA A 133 26.09 -8.57 -19.85
C ALA A 133 26.94 -8.44 -18.58
N GLY A 134 27.82 -9.40 -18.33
CA GLY A 134 28.72 -9.41 -17.16
C GLY A 134 29.82 -8.34 -17.18
N THR A 135 29.63 -7.24 -17.91
CA THR A 135 30.59 -6.15 -18.05
C THR A 135 30.45 -5.18 -16.86
N TYR A 136 31.50 -4.99 -16.11
CA TYR A 136 31.52 -4.12 -14.95
C TYR A 136 31.32 -2.65 -15.29
N GLY A 137 30.77 -1.90 -14.35
CA GLY A 137 30.62 -0.46 -14.41
C GLY A 137 29.24 0.01 -14.85
N ASN A 138 29.19 1.10 -15.61
CA ASN A 138 27.93 1.73 -16.00
C ASN A 138 27.12 0.85 -16.96
N THR A 139 25.81 0.73 -16.71
CA THR A 139 24.84 0.03 -17.57
C THR A 139 23.57 0.84 -17.73
N GLY A 140 22.67 0.43 -18.62
CA GLY A 140 21.38 1.09 -18.82
C GLY A 140 20.90 1.04 -20.27
N ALA A 141 20.06 2.03 -20.64
CA ALA A 141 19.56 2.20 -22.01
C ALA A 141 20.01 3.54 -22.59
N SER A 142 20.62 3.52 -23.76
CA SER A 142 21.17 4.73 -24.42
C SER A 142 20.95 4.72 -25.93
N ALA A 143 21.10 5.90 -26.57
CA ALA A 143 20.97 6.04 -28.02
C ALA A 143 22.05 5.25 -28.80
N SER A 144 23.23 5.02 -28.18
CA SER A 144 24.32 4.20 -28.73
C SER A 144 24.29 2.76 -28.27
N GLY A 145 23.27 2.34 -27.49
CA GLY A 145 23.11 0.98 -27.02
C GLY A 145 22.80 0.00 -28.14
N VAL A 146 23.09 -1.28 -27.88
CA VAL A 146 22.88 -2.35 -28.88
C VAL A 146 21.44 -2.83 -28.90
N SER A 147 20.98 -3.24 -30.06
CA SER A 147 19.64 -3.83 -30.24
C SER A 147 19.58 -5.23 -29.65
N GLY A 148 18.41 -5.58 -29.11
CA GLY A 148 18.15 -6.85 -28.45
C GLY A 148 18.71 -6.92 -27.03
N ILE A 149 18.33 -8.00 -26.33
CA ILE A 149 18.80 -8.25 -24.96
C ILE A 149 20.18 -8.89 -25.01
N GLN A 150 21.12 -8.35 -24.24
CA GLN A 150 22.42 -8.98 -24.07
C GLN A 150 22.28 -10.07 -22.99
N CYS A 151 22.71 -11.31 -23.36
CA CYS A 151 22.75 -12.41 -22.42
C CYS A 151 23.97 -12.30 -21.49
N ALA A 152 23.84 -12.92 -20.30
CA ALA A 152 24.94 -13.00 -19.35
C ALA A 152 26.24 -13.57 -20.02
N SER A 153 27.36 -13.01 -19.63
CA SER A 153 28.66 -13.31 -20.20
C SER A 153 29.76 -13.26 -19.16
N ASP A 154 30.93 -13.82 -19.48
CA ASP A 154 32.14 -13.56 -18.70
C ASP A 154 32.49 -12.06 -18.81
N PRO A 155 32.87 -11.37 -17.71
CA PRO A 155 33.31 -9.97 -17.78
C PRO A 155 34.42 -9.69 -18.77
N ARG A 156 35.27 -10.69 -19.03
CA ARG A 156 36.36 -10.62 -20.00
C ARG A 156 35.90 -10.56 -21.47
N ASP A 157 34.66 -10.98 -21.77
CA ASP A 157 34.07 -10.86 -23.10
C ASP A 157 33.79 -9.41 -23.49
N ASN A 158 33.79 -8.50 -22.51
CA ASN A 158 33.59 -7.05 -22.66
C ASN A 158 32.38 -6.70 -23.56
N ARG A 159 31.25 -7.38 -23.31
CA ARG A 159 30.00 -7.15 -24.03
C ARG A 159 29.44 -5.77 -23.74
N ASN A 160 28.62 -5.29 -24.65
CA ASN A 160 28.03 -3.94 -24.46
C ASN A 160 27.06 -3.93 -23.26
N ALA A 161 27.37 -3.11 -22.26
CA ALA A 161 26.56 -2.91 -21.07
C ALA A 161 25.32 -2.01 -21.29
N PHE A 162 25.17 -1.40 -22.48
CA PHE A 162 24.01 -0.56 -22.81
C PHE A 162 23.14 -1.20 -23.87
N ALA A 163 21.84 -1.32 -23.58
CA ALA A 163 20.83 -1.65 -24.57
C ALA A 163 20.34 -0.40 -25.31
N GLN A 164 19.80 -0.59 -26.52
CA GLN A 164 19.05 0.45 -27.21
C GLN A 164 17.85 0.88 -26.36
N MET A 165 17.55 2.18 -26.37
CA MET A 165 16.40 2.73 -25.66
C MET A 165 15.09 2.07 -26.10
N PRO A 166 14.32 1.44 -25.20
CA PRO A 166 12.99 0.94 -25.52
C PRO A 166 12.01 2.09 -25.75
N ASN A 167 11.04 1.87 -26.64
CA ASN A 167 9.92 2.80 -26.81
C ASN A 167 8.82 2.50 -25.79
N LEU A 168 8.39 3.53 -25.07
CA LEU A 168 7.29 3.46 -24.11
C LEU A 168 5.99 3.96 -24.73
N ILE A 169 4.88 3.41 -24.25
CA ILE A 169 3.52 3.74 -24.66
C ILE A 169 2.88 4.62 -23.58
N VAL A 170 2.25 5.72 -23.99
CA VAL A 170 1.57 6.63 -23.05
C VAL A 170 0.46 5.93 -22.27
N GLY A 171 0.39 6.17 -20.96
CA GLY A 171 -0.56 5.55 -20.05
C GLY A 171 -0.20 4.15 -19.57
N HIS A 172 0.86 3.54 -20.15
CA HIS A 172 1.33 2.23 -19.70
C HIS A 172 2.17 2.33 -18.42
N GLU A 173 2.06 1.29 -17.60
CA GLU A 173 2.83 1.11 -16.37
C GLU A 173 3.99 0.16 -16.59
N TYR A 174 5.16 0.57 -16.15
CA TYR A 174 6.40 -0.19 -16.33
C TYR A 174 7.03 -0.55 -15.00
N LEU A 175 7.69 -1.72 -15.00
CA LEU A 175 8.50 -2.19 -13.89
C LEU A 175 9.94 -2.39 -14.38
N LEU A 176 10.89 -1.72 -13.74
CA LEU A 176 12.33 -1.87 -13.98
C LEU A 176 12.96 -2.57 -12.78
N MET A 177 13.59 -3.71 -13.00
CA MET A 177 14.44 -4.37 -12.02
C MET A 177 15.90 -4.02 -12.29
N ILE A 178 16.61 -3.63 -11.25
CA ILE A 178 18.07 -3.60 -11.22
C ILE A 178 18.51 -4.77 -10.34
N SER A 179 19.33 -5.65 -10.90
CA SER A 179 19.87 -6.86 -10.23
C SER A 179 21.37 -6.68 -10.04
N HIS A 180 21.86 -6.87 -8.83
CA HIS A 180 23.27 -6.78 -8.49
C HIS A 180 23.89 -8.17 -8.50
N PHE A 181 24.67 -8.48 -9.54
CA PHE A 181 25.23 -9.83 -9.72
C PHE A 181 26.36 -10.15 -8.73
N THR A 182 27.26 -9.21 -8.49
CA THR A 182 28.33 -9.37 -7.51
C THR A 182 27.79 -9.29 -6.08
N ASP A 183 28.46 -9.94 -5.11
CA ASP A 183 28.06 -9.91 -3.69
C ASP A 183 28.79 -8.80 -2.90
N GLY A 184 29.21 -7.73 -3.59
CA GLY A 184 30.00 -6.64 -3.01
C GLY A 184 29.21 -5.66 -2.13
N GLN A 185 27.89 -5.68 -2.15
CA GLN A 185 27.02 -4.80 -1.35
C GLN A 185 27.22 -3.29 -1.60
N SER A 186 27.99 -2.90 -2.61
CA SER A 186 28.04 -1.49 -3.02
C SER A 186 26.74 -1.14 -3.74
N GLY A 187 26.32 0.11 -3.60
CA GLY A 187 25.10 0.59 -4.22
C GLY A 187 25.34 1.19 -5.61
N TYR A 188 24.34 1.92 -6.07
CA TYR A 188 24.36 2.61 -7.36
C TYR A 188 23.52 3.87 -7.36
N ASP A 189 23.75 4.73 -8.34
CA ASP A 189 22.86 5.82 -8.72
C ASP A 189 22.07 5.40 -9.97
N LEU A 190 20.73 5.55 -9.94
CA LEU A 190 19.85 5.42 -11.09
C LEU A 190 19.35 6.80 -11.49
N SER A 191 19.54 7.16 -12.77
CA SER A 191 19.05 8.41 -13.35
C SER A 191 18.39 8.15 -14.71
N PHE A 192 17.34 8.90 -15.02
CA PHE A 192 16.62 8.83 -16.29
C PHE A 192 16.98 10.05 -17.15
N GLY A 193 17.15 9.84 -18.48
CA GLY A 193 17.45 10.91 -19.41
C GLY A 193 18.00 10.41 -20.75
N GLY A 194 18.13 11.31 -21.69
CA GLY A 194 18.67 11.03 -23.02
C GLY A 194 17.67 10.43 -24.02
N GLY A 195 16.45 10.13 -23.58
CA GLY A 195 15.34 9.69 -24.44
C GLY A 195 14.29 10.77 -24.66
N THR A 196 13.19 10.41 -25.33
CA THR A 196 12.06 11.31 -25.63
C THR A 196 10.80 11.00 -24.81
N ALA A 197 10.73 9.83 -24.16
CA ALA A 197 9.64 9.49 -23.25
C ALA A 197 9.70 10.34 -21.99
N SER A 198 8.51 10.68 -21.44
CA SER A 198 8.39 11.26 -20.10
C SER A 198 7.73 10.29 -19.15
N ILE A 199 8.37 10.05 -18.01
CA ILE A 199 7.83 9.34 -16.87
C ILE A 199 7.51 10.29 -15.70
N THR A 200 7.54 11.61 -15.96
CA THR A 200 7.16 12.65 -15.01
C THR A 200 5.66 12.90 -15.10
N ASP A 201 4.94 12.66 -14.00
CA ASP A 201 3.52 12.98 -13.89
C ASP A 201 3.33 14.50 -13.88
N PRO A 202 2.64 15.10 -14.88
CA PRO A 202 2.41 16.52 -14.95
C PRO A 202 1.38 17.05 -13.95
N LYS A 203 0.61 16.14 -13.31
CA LYS A 203 -0.45 16.51 -12.38
C LYS A 203 0.13 16.98 -11.05
N ILE A 204 -0.27 18.16 -10.61
CA ILE A 204 0.11 18.68 -9.29
C ILE A 204 -0.68 17.93 -8.21
N PRO A 205 -0.04 17.48 -7.11
CA PRO A 205 -0.76 16.88 -6.00
C PRO A 205 -1.66 17.90 -5.30
N ALA A 206 -2.83 17.47 -4.86
CA ALA A 206 -3.81 18.30 -4.15
C ALA A 206 -4.76 17.41 -3.34
N GLN A 207 -5.46 17.99 -2.39
CA GLN A 207 -6.58 17.34 -1.71
C GLN A 207 -7.73 17.10 -2.72
N ALA A 208 -8.33 15.90 -2.70
CA ALA A 208 -9.41 15.53 -3.62
C ALA A 208 -10.76 15.38 -2.92
N SER A 209 -10.78 14.77 -1.74
CA SER A 209 -11.99 14.63 -0.93
C SER A 209 -11.66 14.51 0.55
N VAL A 210 -12.63 14.86 1.38
CA VAL A 210 -12.59 14.74 2.84
C VAL A 210 -13.85 14.05 3.31
N SER A 211 -13.72 13.14 4.25
CA SER A 211 -14.82 12.57 5.03
C SER A 211 -14.45 12.53 6.51
N THR A 212 -15.48 12.44 7.38
CA THR A 212 -15.29 12.41 8.81
C THR A 212 -15.91 11.15 9.41
N SER A 213 -15.37 10.68 10.53
CA SER A 213 -16.05 9.66 11.32
C SER A 213 -17.37 10.22 11.93
N CYS A 214 -18.32 9.34 12.23
CA CYS A 214 -19.61 9.74 12.79
C CYS A 214 -19.45 10.44 14.16
N ASP A 215 -18.47 10.01 14.96
CA ASP A 215 -18.14 10.59 16.27
C ASP A 215 -17.31 11.87 16.18
N GLY A 216 -16.91 12.26 14.98
CA GLY A 216 -16.12 13.46 14.72
C GLY A 216 -14.68 13.41 15.23
N THR A 217 -14.15 12.23 15.58
CA THR A 217 -12.78 12.09 16.14
C THR A 217 -11.72 11.94 15.09
N THR A 218 -12.10 11.55 13.86
CA THR A 218 -11.17 11.36 12.73
C THR A 218 -11.64 12.04 11.46
N ILE A 219 -10.68 12.41 10.63
CA ILE A 219 -10.89 12.94 9.27
C ILE A 219 -10.10 12.07 8.30
N THR A 220 -10.75 11.52 7.29
CA THR A 220 -10.10 10.82 6.19
C THR A 220 -9.97 11.76 5.00
N VAL A 221 -8.76 11.89 4.49
CA VAL A 221 -8.41 12.74 3.34
C VAL A 221 -7.96 11.85 2.20
N LYS A 222 -8.55 12.03 1.02
CA LYS A 222 -8.01 11.47 -0.24
C LYS A 222 -7.30 12.54 -1.02
N LEU A 223 -6.17 12.17 -1.59
CA LEU A 223 -5.40 13.01 -2.51
C LEU A 223 -5.75 12.64 -3.95
N ASN A 224 -5.51 13.57 -4.87
CA ASN A 224 -5.76 13.36 -6.29
C ASN A 224 -4.70 12.47 -6.97
N LYS A 225 -3.58 12.20 -6.29
CA LYS A 225 -2.48 11.32 -6.69
C LYS A 225 -1.64 10.94 -5.46
N LYS A 226 -0.78 9.94 -5.62
CA LYS A 226 0.10 9.46 -4.56
C LYS A 226 1.21 10.45 -4.22
N VAL A 227 1.50 10.56 -2.93
CA VAL A 227 2.59 11.36 -2.34
C VAL A 227 3.53 10.48 -1.52
N LYS A 228 4.77 10.92 -1.33
CA LYS A 228 5.81 10.18 -0.60
C LYS A 228 5.46 10.03 0.87
N CYS A 229 5.59 8.81 1.39
CA CYS A 229 5.46 8.54 2.83
C CYS A 229 6.41 9.38 3.69
N SER A 230 7.60 9.66 3.17
CA SER A 230 8.64 10.43 3.89
C SER A 230 8.32 11.92 4.07
N THR A 231 7.23 12.43 3.47
CA THR A 231 6.81 13.84 3.57
C THR A 231 5.58 14.05 4.44
N LEU A 232 5.12 13.00 5.13
CA LEU A 232 4.05 13.08 6.12
C LEU A 232 4.65 12.85 7.51
N THR A 233 4.43 13.79 8.41
CA THR A 233 4.80 13.63 9.82
C THR A 233 3.77 12.79 10.57
N ALA A 234 4.20 11.97 11.52
CA ALA A 234 3.28 11.13 12.31
C ALA A 234 2.25 11.94 13.12
N THR A 235 2.54 13.20 13.41
CA THR A 235 1.64 14.12 14.10
C THR A 235 0.64 14.80 13.17
N GLY A 236 0.80 14.69 11.85
CA GLY A 236 -0.04 15.37 10.86
C GLY A 236 0.12 16.88 10.87
N SER A 237 1.34 17.38 11.21
CA SER A 237 1.62 18.82 11.27
C SER A 237 1.48 19.55 9.93
N GLU A 238 1.39 18.80 8.81
CA GLU A 238 1.06 19.30 7.48
C GLU A 238 -0.39 19.77 7.34
N PHE A 239 -1.24 19.49 8.34
CA PHE A 239 -2.67 19.80 8.30
C PHE A 239 -3.11 20.66 9.46
N SER A 240 -4.05 21.56 9.20
CA SER A 240 -4.78 22.32 10.24
C SER A 240 -6.23 22.50 9.85
N LEU A 241 -7.07 22.78 10.85
CA LEU A 241 -8.48 23.09 10.66
C LEU A 241 -8.73 24.59 10.77
N SER A 242 -9.62 25.10 9.95
CA SER A 242 -10.15 26.46 10.07
C SER A 242 -11.69 26.38 10.03
N PRO A 243 -12.39 26.83 11.10
CA PRO A 243 -11.87 27.35 12.35
C PRO A 243 -11.19 26.26 13.22
N ALA A 244 -10.24 26.66 14.06
CA ALA A 244 -9.39 25.77 14.86
C ALA A 244 -10.07 25.41 16.20
N PHE A 245 -11.22 24.71 16.17
CA PHE A 245 -11.89 24.24 17.40
C PHE A 245 -11.18 23.05 18.05
N THR A 246 -10.42 22.29 17.27
CA THR A 246 -9.61 21.16 17.74
C THR A 246 -8.32 21.11 16.93
N THR A 247 -7.36 20.31 17.37
CA THR A 247 -6.07 20.13 16.71
C THR A 247 -5.90 18.70 16.22
N ILE A 248 -5.11 18.53 15.14
CA ILE A 248 -4.71 17.23 14.65
C ILE A 248 -3.55 16.73 15.52
N THR A 249 -3.60 15.48 15.97
CA THR A 249 -2.63 14.87 16.87
C THR A 249 -1.87 13.70 16.25
N ALA A 250 -2.44 13.08 15.22
CA ALA A 250 -1.78 12.00 14.49
C ALA A 250 -2.27 11.95 13.03
N ALA A 251 -1.43 11.44 12.16
CA ALA A 251 -1.74 11.14 10.77
C ALA A 251 -1.28 9.72 10.44
N ALA A 252 -2.18 8.90 9.92
CA ALA A 252 -1.93 7.52 9.52
C ALA A 252 -2.23 7.36 8.03
N PRO A 253 -1.21 7.19 7.16
CA PRO A 253 -1.40 6.91 5.76
C PRO A 253 -1.81 5.44 5.55
N ASP A 254 -2.61 5.16 4.53
CA ASP A 254 -3.17 3.83 4.26
C ASP A 254 -2.15 2.77 3.83
N SER A 255 -1.08 3.17 3.13
CA SER A 255 -0.19 2.23 2.42
C SER A 255 1.29 2.29 2.80
N CYS A 256 1.73 3.22 3.66
CA CYS A 256 3.15 3.38 4.00
C CYS A 256 3.77 2.21 4.79
N ALA A 257 2.96 1.33 5.36
CA ALA A 257 3.47 0.09 5.96
C ALA A 257 3.97 -0.93 4.92
N PHE A 258 3.50 -0.81 3.67
CA PHE A 258 3.75 -1.79 2.60
C PHE A 258 4.25 -1.14 1.30
N GLY A 259 4.53 0.16 1.29
CA GLY A 259 4.93 0.92 0.12
C GLY A 259 5.68 2.21 0.47
N PHE A 260 5.98 2.99 -0.55
CA PHE A 260 6.74 4.23 -0.44
C PHE A 260 5.87 5.48 -0.59
N ASP A 261 4.62 5.30 -1.04
CA ASP A 261 3.68 6.37 -1.32
C ASP A 261 2.26 5.98 -0.89
N PHE A 262 1.43 7.00 -0.70
CA PHE A 262 0.03 6.88 -0.28
C PHE A 262 -0.82 7.97 -0.94
N ASP A 263 -2.14 7.76 -0.97
CA ASP A 263 -3.12 8.73 -1.46
C ASP A 263 -4.33 8.89 -0.54
N GLU A 264 -4.36 8.15 0.59
CA GLU A 264 -5.37 8.30 1.63
C GLU A 264 -4.71 8.43 3.00
N ILE A 265 -5.23 9.33 3.84
CA ILE A 265 -4.70 9.62 5.17
C ILE A 265 -5.87 9.69 6.16
N THR A 266 -5.73 9.02 7.30
CA THR A 266 -6.61 9.23 8.45
C THR A 266 -5.93 10.16 9.46
N LEU A 267 -6.55 11.30 9.71
CA LEU A 267 -6.13 12.29 10.71
C LEU A 267 -6.90 12.06 11.99
N THR A 268 -6.21 11.99 13.12
CA THR A 268 -6.84 11.89 14.47
C THR A 268 -6.87 13.26 15.12
N LEU A 269 -8.00 13.60 15.71
CA LEU A 269 -8.22 14.89 16.37
C LEU A 269 -8.06 14.78 17.90
N ALA A 270 -7.63 15.87 18.54
CA ALA A 270 -7.50 15.96 20.01
C ALA A 270 -8.85 15.94 20.72
N ALA A 271 -9.90 16.44 20.07
CA ALA A 271 -11.28 16.42 20.55
C ALA A 271 -12.22 16.30 19.35
N PRO A 272 -13.43 15.73 19.54
CA PRO A 272 -14.41 15.60 18.46
C PRO A 272 -14.77 16.95 17.84
N LEU A 273 -15.09 16.94 16.56
CA LEU A 273 -15.66 18.09 15.86
C LEU A 273 -17.02 18.47 16.45
N ILE A 274 -17.34 19.75 16.40
CA ILE A 274 -18.70 20.26 16.63
C ILE A 274 -19.38 20.53 15.30
N SER A 275 -20.71 20.55 15.24
CA SER A 275 -21.44 20.85 14.00
C SER A 275 -21.00 22.20 13.43
N GLY A 276 -20.61 22.23 12.16
CA GLY A 276 -20.12 23.46 11.51
C GLY A 276 -19.47 23.21 10.16
N ASN A 277 -19.05 24.31 9.54
CA ASN A 277 -18.27 24.30 8.32
C ASN A 277 -16.79 24.41 8.66
N TYR A 278 -15.97 23.62 7.98
CA TYR A 278 -14.54 23.55 8.20
C TYR A 278 -13.79 23.61 6.86
N ASP A 279 -12.62 24.21 6.87
CA ASP A 279 -11.59 24.04 5.86
C ASP A 279 -10.47 23.18 6.45
N LEU A 280 -10.08 22.11 5.78
CA LEU A 280 -8.83 21.40 6.05
C LEU A 280 -7.74 22.03 5.20
N VAL A 281 -6.74 22.60 5.86
CA VAL A 281 -5.70 23.44 5.22
C VAL A 281 -4.37 22.71 5.26
N ILE A 282 -3.64 22.72 4.14
CA ILE A 282 -2.27 22.21 4.04
C ILE A 282 -1.29 23.27 4.51
N ASN A 283 -0.33 22.89 5.33
CA ASN A 283 0.74 23.73 5.85
C ASN A 283 2.10 23.10 5.61
N ASN A 284 3.17 23.87 5.84
CA ASN A 284 4.47 23.27 6.05
C ASN A 284 4.44 22.52 7.40
N GLY A 285 4.79 21.26 7.37
CA GLY A 285 4.91 20.44 8.55
C GLY A 285 6.09 20.82 9.44
N SER A 286 6.25 20.10 10.55
CA SER A 286 7.41 20.28 11.45
C SER A 286 8.75 19.91 10.78
N ASP A 287 8.72 19.20 9.67
CA ASP A 287 9.87 18.89 8.80
C ASP A 287 10.17 20.01 7.79
N GLY A 288 9.38 21.09 7.76
CA GLY A 288 9.51 22.24 6.88
C GLY A 288 8.96 22.05 5.46
N ASN A 289 8.29 20.93 5.19
CA ASN A 289 7.71 20.58 3.90
C ASN A 289 6.18 20.48 3.99
N THR A 290 5.51 20.67 2.85
CA THR A 290 4.16 20.10 2.62
C THR A 290 4.30 18.69 2.06
N LEU A 291 3.18 17.99 1.81
CA LEU A 291 3.19 16.70 1.13
C LEU A 291 3.73 16.83 -0.29
N LYS A 292 4.63 15.93 -0.69
CA LYS A 292 5.27 15.93 -2.03
C LYS A 292 4.98 14.62 -2.77
N ASP A 293 4.72 14.73 -4.05
CA ASP A 293 4.63 13.56 -4.92
C ASP A 293 6.00 12.92 -5.21
N ASN A 294 6.02 11.83 -5.97
CA ASN A 294 7.24 11.12 -6.32
C ASN A 294 8.18 11.92 -7.24
N CYS A 295 7.69 13.03 -7.83
CA CYS A 295 8.47 13.97 -8.63
C CYS A 295 8.94 15.22 -7.84
N ASP A 296 8.77 15.24 -6.53
CA ASP A 296 9.05 16.36 -5.63
C ASP A 296 8.15 17.61 -5.84
N ASN A 297 7.04 17.48 -6.56
CA ASN A 297 6.02 18.52 -6.60
C ASN A 297 5.28 18.56 -5.28
N SER A 298 5.24 19.73 -4.65
CA SER A 298 4.55 19.93 -3.36
C SER A 298 3.07 20.22 -3.56
N ILE A 299 2.21 19.77 -2.65
CA ILE A 299 0.90 20.41 -2.48
C ILE A 299 1.16 21.83 -2.00
N PRO A 300 0.60 22.88 -2.64
CA PRO A 300 0.85 24.25 -2.22
C PRO A 300 0.45 24.48 -0.76
N ALA A 301 1.28 25.18 0.01
CA ALA A 301 0.88 25.62 1.35
C ALA A 301 -0.31 26.58 1.24
N GLY A 302 -1.33 26.38 2.06
CA GLY A 302 -2.61 27.10 1.99
C GLY A 302 -3.65 26.44 1.07
N ASP A 303 -3.30 25.34 0.37
CA ASP A 303 -4.30 24.51 -0.30
C ASP A 303 -5.32 24.03 0.72
N LYS A 304 -6.61 24.07 0.38
CA LYS A 304 -7.66 23.77 1.31
C LYS A 304 -8.84 23.06 0.66
N ILE A 305 -9.50 22.22 1.43
CA ILE A 305 -10.76 21.59 1.06
C ILE A 305 -11.80 21.85 2.14
N SER A 306 -12.97 22.36 1.73
CA SER A 306 -14.06 22.66 2.63
C SER A 306 -14.95 21.44 2.83
N PHE A 307 -15.41 21.24 4.06
CA PHE A 307 -16.38 20.20 4.40
C PHE A 307 -17.32 20.66 5.52
N VAL A 308 -18.43 19.95 5.66
CA VAL A 308 -19.41 20.19 6.70
C VAL A 308 -19.42 18.97 7.62
N TYR A 309 -19.32 19.19 8.91
CA TYR A 309 -19.60 18.18 9.92
C TYR A 309 -20.89 18.49 10.65
N THR A 310 -21.75 17.50 10.81
CA THR A 310 -22.95 17.58 11.61
C THR A 310 -22.92 16.47 12.64
N ILE A 311 -23.02 16.81 13.92
CA ILE A 311 -23.12 15.82 14.99
C ILE A 311 -24.32 14.94 14.70
N PRO A 312 -24.14 13.62 14.53
CA PRO A 312 -25.26 12.71 14.32
C PRO A 312 -26.24 12.82 15.48
N GLN A 313 -27.53 12.95 15.17
CA GLN A 313 -28.57 13.00 16.18
C GLN A 313 -29.24 11.63 16.28
N PRO A 314 -29.52 11.15 17.52
CA PRO A 314 -30.32 9.96 17.70
C PRO A 314 -31.66 10.11 17.00
N ILE A 315 -32.05 9.11 16.23
CA ILE A 315 -33.35 9.11 15.53
C ILE A 315 -34.36 8.30 16.32
N PHE A 316 -35.57 8.86 16.48
CA PHE A 316 -36.66 8.15 17.15
C PHE A 316 -37.34 7.21 16.12
N ALA A 317 -37.72 6.01 16.59
CA ALA A 317 -38.54 5.09 15.81
C ALA A 317 -39.91 5.75 15.53
N ASP A 318 -40.37 5.60 14.29
CA ASP A 318 -41.67 6.10 13.84
C ASP A 318 -42.78 5.12 14.26
N SER A 319 -42.55 3.85 13.97
CA SER A 319 -43.58 2.83 14.21
C SER A 319 -42.97 1.43 14.35
N VAL A 320 -43.75 0.52 14.90
CA VAL A 320 -43.45 -0.88 14.97
C VAL A 320 -44.42 -1.65 14.07
N GLY A 321 -43.87 -2.52 13.20
CA GLY A 321 -44.69 -3.37 12.34
C GLY A 321 -45.66 -4.21 13.14
N LYS A 322 -46.84 -4.44 12.59
CA LYS A 322 -47.89 -5.22 13.25
C LYS A 322 -47.36 -6.64 13.55
N PRO A 323 -47.23 -7.03 14.82
CA PRO A 323 -46.71 -8.34 15.18
C PRO A 323 -47.69 -9.46 14.83
N ALA A 324 -47.16 -10.66 14.54
CA ALA A 324 -47.93 -11.88 14.40
C ALA A 324 -48.48 -12.37 15.75
N CYS A 325 -49.40 -13.36 15.76
CA CYS A 325 -49.99 -13.88 17.00
C CYS A 325 -48.96 -14.50 17.99
N THR A 326 -47.87 -15.02 17.48
CA THR A 326 -46.72 -15.53 18.26
C THR A 326 -45.44 -14.99 17.63
N THR A 327 -45.14 -13.74 17.96
CA THR A 327 -44.01 -13.09 17.32
C THR A 327 -42.71 -13.36 18.05
N ASP A 328 -41.65 -13.71 17.32
CA ASP A 328 -40.26 -13.83 17.77
C ASP A 328 -39.40 -12.66 17.28
N SER A 329 -40.01 -11.74 16.55
CA SER A 329 -39.34 -10.56 15.99
C SER A 329 -40.33 -9.44 15.69
N VAL A 330 -39.83 -8.21 15.63
CA VAL A 330 -40.60 -7.04 15.19
C VAL A 330 -39.79 -6.22 14.19
N LEU A 331 -40.50 -5.52 13.30
CA LEU A 331 -39.93 -4.52 12.40
C LEU A 331 -40.08 -3.16 13.07
N VAL A 332 -38.99 -2.43 13.20
CA VAL A 332 -38.96 -1.07 13.70
C VAL A 332 -38.71 -0.14 12.52
N TYR A 333 -39.66 0.72 12.21
CA TYR A 333 -39.58 1.67 11.12
C TYR A 333 -39.11 3.02 11.61
N TYR A 334 -38.39 3.73 10.77
CA TYR A 334 -37.85 5.05 11.03
C TYR A 334 -38.31 6.05 9.97
N PRO A 335 -38.44 7.34 10.28
CA PRO A 335 -38.87 8.37 9.33
C PRO A 335 -37.81 8.71 8.31
N LYS A 336 -36.57 8.25 8.52
CA LYS A 336 -35.41 8.42 7.65
C LYS A 336 -34.63 7.11 7.57
N LYS A 337 -33.74 7.00 6.60
CA LYS A 337 -32.81 5.87 6.49
C LYS A 337 -31.85 5.85 7.66
N ILE A 338 -31.67 4.68 8.22
CA ILE A 338 -30.72 4.40 9.30
C ILE A 338 -29.44 3.87 8.71
N ARG A 339 -28.31 4.32 9.23
CA ARG A 339 -26.99 3.80 8.89
C ARG A 339 -26.80 2.43 9.52
N CYS A 340 -26.62 1.39 8.70
CA CYS A 340 -26.50 0.00 9.17
C CYS A 340 -25.31 -0.23 10.09
N SER A 341 -24.20 0.45 9.85
CA SER A 341 -22.99 0.38 10.68
C SER A 341 -23.20 0.86 12.12
N THR A 342 -24.33 1.55 12.41
CA THR A 342 -24.71 1.98 13.77
C THR A 342 -25.65 1.01 14.48
N ILE A 343 -26.05 -0.10 13.84
CA ILE A 343 -26.90 -1.12 14.42
C ILE A 343 -26.02 -2.19 15.06
N THR A 344 -26.08 -2.32 16.39
CA THR A 344 -25.34 -3.38 17.09
C THR A 344 -25.97 -4.73 16.79
N GLY A 345 -25.23 -5.65 16.15
CA GLY A 345 -25.73 -6.94 15.71
C GLY A 345 -26.31 -7.84 16.82
N SER A 346 -25.89 -7.65 18.08
CA SER A 346 -26.46 -8.30 19.27
C SER A 346 -27.84 -7.75 19.66
N GLY A 347 -28.29 -6.64 19.07
CA GLY A 347 -29.53 -5.96 19.39
C GLY A 347 -29.52 -5.20 20.71
N SER A 348 -28.34 -4.91 21.26
CA SER A 348 -28.21 -4.16 22.53
C SER A 348 -28.72 -2.70 22.45
N ASP A 349 -28.94 -2.17 21.25
CA ASP A 349 -29.61 -0.87 21.00
C ASP A 349 -31.10 -0.90 21.42
N PHE A 350 -31.67 -2.06 21.66
CA PHE A 350 -33.10 -2.24 21.91
C PHE A 350 -33.37 -2.96 23.22
N THR A 351 -34.34 -2.44 23.95
CA THR A 351 -34.90 -3.12 25.10
C THR A 351 -36.41 -3.22 24.96
N ILE A 352 -36.99 -4.27 25.53
CA ILE A 352 -38.44 -4.46 25.55
C ILE A 352 -38.89 -4.69 26.99
N THR A 353 -39.88 -3.91 27.40
CA THR A 353 -40.56 -4.05 28.69
C THR A 353 -42.03 -4.38 28.47
N GLY A 354 -42.62 -5.23 29.30
CA GLY A 354 -44.01 -5.66 29.16
C GLY A 354 -44.45 -6.64 30.23
N PRO A 355 -45.64 -7.27 30.08
CA PRO A 355 -46.18 -8.21 31.05
C PRO A 355 -45.29 -9.42 31.36
N THR A 356 -44.46 -9.85 30.38
CA THR A 356 -43.46 -10.88 30.58
C THR A 356 -42.10 -10.34 30.08
N PRO A 357 -40.97 -10.78 30.69
CA PRO A 357 -39.65 -10.41 30.23
C PRO A 357 -39.42 -10.86 28.79
N VAL A 358 -38.84 -9.97 27.96
CA VAL A 358 -38.44 -10.24 26.57
C VAL A 358 -36.96 -9.93 26.42
N THR A 359 -36.18 -10.90 25.97
CA THR A 359 -34.75 -10.72 25.72
C THR A 359 -34.54 -10.51 24.25
N VAL A 360 -33.96 -9.40 23.85
CA VAL A 360 -33.49 -9.17 22.48
C VAL A 360 -32.18 -9.92 22.28
N VAL A 361 -32.02 -10.62 21.13
CA VAL A 361 -30.85 -11.42 20.81
C VAL A 361 -30.14 -10.98 19.54
N SER A 362 -30.82 -10.24 18.69
CA SER A 362 -30.17 -9.63 17.51
C SER A 362 -30.99 -8.49 16.94
N ALA A 363 -30.30 -7.58 16.25
CA ALA A 363 -30.91 -6.55 15.41
C ALA A 363 -30.15 -6.48 14.06
N SER A 364 -30.88 -6.28 12.97
CA SER A 364 -30.29 -6.14 11.65
C SER A 364 -31.22 -5.36 10.70
N GLY A 365 -30.66 -4.63 9.75
CA GLY A 365 -31.36 -3.98 8.64
C GLY A 365 -31.23 -4.73 7.33
N ASN A 366 -32.10 -4.42 6.36
CA ASN A 366 -31.89 -4.82 4.95
C ASN A 366 -31.03 -3.74 4.27
N CYS A 367 -29.71 -3.85 4.44
CA CYS A 367 -28.76 -2.81 4.13
C CYS A 367 -28.43 -2.71 2.64
N VAL A 368 -28.62 -1.52 2.07
CA VAL A 368 -28.18 -1.17 0.72
C VAL A 368 -27.29 0.08 0.86
N ASN A 369 -26.02 -0.01 0.43
CA ASN A 369 -25.03 1.06 0.58
C ASN A 369 -24.95 1.62 2.02
N ASP A 370 -24.91 0.73 3.01
CA ASP A 370 -24.90 1.04 4.44
C ASP A 370 -26.19 1.67 5.01
N PHE A 371 -27.32 1.62 4.29
CA PHE A 371 -28.58 2.22 4.74
C PHE A 371 -29.75 1.26 4.73
N THR A 372 -30.67 1.41 5.69
CA THR A 372 -31.93 0.67 5.80
C THR A 372 -33.09 1.57 6.22
N ASP A 373 -34.32 1.24 5.82
CA ASP A 373 -35.55 1.95 6.20
C ASP A 373 -36.20 1.34 7.46
N TYR A 374 -35.78 0.14 7.87
CA TYR A 374 -36.30 -0.56 9.03
C TYR A 374 -35.25 -1.48 9.64
N ILE A 375 -35.44 -1.78 10.93
CA ILE A 375 -34.61 -2.72 11.68
C ILE A 375 -35.47 -3.89 12.12
N VAL A 376 -35.00 -5.12 11.88
CA VAL A 376 -35.57 -6.36 12.40
C VAL A 376 -34.97 -6.62 13.77
N VAL A 377 -35.77 -6.57 14.82
CA VAL A 377 -35.35 -6.90 16.20
C VAL A 377 -35.88 -8.27 16.56
N LYS A 378 -34.98 -9.23 16.86
CA LYS A 378 -35.31 -10.62 17.19
C LYS A 378 -35.22 -10.89 18.68
N PHE A 379 -36.09 -11.79 19.15
CA PHE A 379 -36.19 -12.18 20.55
C PHE A 379 -35.66 -13.61 20.76
N ALA A 380 -35.22 -13.90 21.98
CA ALA A 380 -34.76 -15.22 22.39
C ALA A 380 -35.87 -16.29 22.31
N SER A 381 -37.11 -15.88 22.49
CA SER A 381 -38.31 -16.75 22.41
C SER A 381 -39.53 -15.95 21.97
N PRO A 382 -40.51 -16.58 21.31
CA PRO A 382 -41.75 -15.90 20.93
C PRO A 382 -42.54 -15.39 22.14
N ILE A 383 -43.24 -14.25 21.94
CA ILE A 383 -44.13 -13.64 22.94
C ILE A 383 -45.50 -14.30 22.86
N TYR A 384 -45.94 -14.97 23.93
CA TYR A 384 -47.22 -15.62 24.05
C TYR A 384 -48.22 -14.86 24.92
N THR A 385 -47.72 -14.05 25.85
CA THR A 385 -48.57 -13.33 26.82
C THR A 385 -49.16 -12.09 26.15
N LYS A 386 -50.50 -11.97 26.22
CA LYS A 386 -51.21 -10.81 25.72
C LYS A 386 -50.94 -9.61 26.63
N GLY A 387 -50.71 -8.45 26.02
CA GLY A 387 -50.53 -7.17 26.77
C GLY A 387 -49.83 -6.11 25.92
N THR A 388 -49.57 -4.99 26.53
CA THR A 388 -48.81 -3.89 25.93
C THR A 388 -47.33 -4.09 26.23
N TYR A 389 -46.53 -4.06 25.20
CA TYR A 389 -45.06 -4.11 25.26
C TYR A 389 -44.51 -2.78 24.75
N THR A 390 -43.53 -2.23 25.44
CA THR A 390 -42.82 -1.01 25.03
C THR A 390 -41.42 -1.38 24.54
N LEU A 391 -41.11 -1.06 23.30
CA LEU A 391 -39.77 -1.14 22.75
C LEU A 391 -39.08 0.22 22.94
N SER A 392 -37.92 0.23 23.54
CA SER A 392 -37.12 1.44 23.75
C SER A 392 -35.79 1.29 23.01
N VAL A 393 -35.34 2.37 22.36
CA VAL A 393 -34.00 2.50 21.77
C VAL A 393 -33.08 3.13 22.80
N GLN A 394 -31.86 2.60 22.90
CA GLN A 394 -30.83 3.04 23.86
C GLN A 394 -29.46 2.94 23.21
N PRO A 395 -28.39 3.51 23.81
CA PRO A 395 -27.03 3.24 23.41
C PRO A 395 -26.73 1.75 23.53
N GLY A 396 -26.22 1.16 22.44
CA GLY A 396 -25.84 -0.25 22.37
C GLY A 396 -24.57 -0.58 23.16
N ALA A 397 -24.09 -1.82 23.02
CA ALA A 397 -22.84 -2.26 23.65
C ALA A 397 -21.60 -1.51 23.08
N ASP A 398 -21.73 -0.87 21.94
CA ASP A 398 -20.73 0.02 21.32
C ASP A 398 -20.78 1.47 21.89
N GLY A 399 -21.72 1.74 22.83
CA GLY A 399 -21.90 3.04 23.45
C GLY A 399 -22.65 4.08 22.60
N THR A 400 -23.14 3.70 21.43
CA THR A 400 -23.86 4.58 20.50
C THR A 400 -25.31 4.12 20.29
N PRO A 401 -26.28 5.04 20.13
CA PRO A 401 -27.60 4.69 19.64
C PRO A 401 -27.62 4.55 18.12
N VAL A 402 -28.75 4.17 17.57
CA VAL A 402 -28.98 4.12 16.12
C VAL A 402 -29.07 5.53 15.54
N PHE A 403 -28.35 5.79 14.44
CA PHE A 403 -28.27 7.10 13.78
C PHE A 403 -28.83 7.09 12.35
N ASP A 404 -29.26 8.27 11.87
CA ASP A 404 -29.54 8.54 10.46
C ASP A 404 -28.25 8.90 9.65
N ILE A 405 -28.44 9.50 8.49
CA ILE A 405 -27.36 9.94 7.57
C ILE A 405 -26.58 11.09 8.21
#